data_c7589eb5c7ff871712e8b53255433258
#
_entry.id   c7589eb5c7ff871712e8b53255433258
#
_cell.length_a   1.000
_cell.length_b   1.000
_cell.length_c   1.000
_cell.angle_alpha   90.00
_cell.angle_beta   90.00
_cell.angle_gamma   90.00
#
_symmetry.space_group_name_H-M   'P 1'
#
loop_
_entity.id
_entity.type
_entity.pdbx_description
1 polymer ?
#
loop_
_entity_poly.entity_id
_entity_poly.type
_entity_poly.pdbx_seq_one_letter_code
_entity_poly.pdbx_strand_id
1 'polypeptide(L)'
;MLNKIKPFLGAIYRKLPWKLQQRLLPLKRLILKQGPRRINENFIAKSSDVTWSQFENNVLAFRHEYQGVFIQSIVIDWNVPLYQRPQHMAKALGRLGYLVIYETNCWTCDDVAGARYLGDNVWLVNAVESHSLKGVLRSFYSTAHNEYGPHMLEGNAMVYEYIDHIDPAISGDNVQALSRFKDMAFGGDADYIVASSKALREEAIEGVGAEKVVFIPNGVDCSHYRRDWNHVALPERYEQFLGKYQRIVGYFGALAPWLWYDVLNELAERLPDHGFVYLGPDYYGGIEKLSKQDNVLWLGAIDYAVLPAYAQRFDIAIIPFEPGEIARTTSPLKLFEYFALEVPVVVTSAMDECTCYPEVFSAASAEEYLVQIERAFAVKDDVAYRARMRQLADENDWSARAEKMAPLFPAN
;
A
#
# COMPACT_ATOMS: atom_id res chain seq x y z
N MET A 1 -36.56 -14.34 -37.91
CA MET A 1 -37.21 -14.22 -36.59
C MET A 1 -36.24 -13.98 -35.47
N LEU A 2 -35.17 -14.75 -35.33
CA LEU A 2 -34.14 -14.60 -34.26
C LEU A 2 -33.50 -13.21 -34.19
N ASN A 3 -33.22 -12.55 -35.30
CA ASN A 3 -32.55 -11.23 -35.30
C ASN A 3 -33.41 -10.08 -34.74
N LYS A 4 -34.73 -10.22 -34.74
CA LYS A 4 -35.68 -9.23 -34.16
C LYS A 4 -35.83 -9.42 -32.64
N ILE A 5 -35.53 -10.61 -32.12
CA ILE A 5 -35.71 -10.97 -30.71
C ILE A 5 -34.43 -10.69 -29.91
N LYS A 6 -33.25 -10.67 -30.56
CA LYS A 6 -31.94 -10.44 -29.90
C LYS A 6 -31.88 -9.18 -29.06
N PRO A 7 -32.30 -7.97 -29.51
CA PRO A 7 -32.27 -6.78 -28.71
C PRO A 7 -33.13 -6.85 -27.46
N PHE A 8 -34.30 -7.51 -27.59
CA PHE A 8 -35.27 -7.66 -26.50
C PHE A 8 -34.78 -8.62 -25.43
N LEU A 9 -34.19 -9.74 -25.81
CA LEU A 9 -33.54 -10.68 -24.88
C LEU A 9 -32.37 -10.06 -24.18
N GLY A 10 -31.57 -9.23 -24.86
CA GLY A 10 -30.46 -8.48 -24.25
C GLY A 10 -30.95 -7.45 -23.24
N ALA A 11 -32.08 -6.80 -23.45
CA ALA A 11 -32.66 -5.86 -22.52
C ALA A 11 -33.23 -6.54 -21.26
N ILE A 12 -33.86 -7.70 -21.41
CA ILE A 12 -34.36 -8.52 -20.29
C ILE A 12 -33.15 -9.04 -19.46
N TYR A 13 -32.13 -9.59 -20.13
CA TYR A 13 -30.94 -10.11 -19.45
C TYR A 13 -30.25 -9.05 -18.59
N ARG A 14 -30.15 -7.82 -19.05
CA ARG A 14 -29.56 -6.71 -18.30
C ARG A 14 -30.34 -6.32 -17.04
N LYS A 15 -31.63 -6.63 -16.96
CA LYS A 15 -32.50 -6.36 -15.81
C LYS A 15 -32.49 -7.47 -14.76
N LEU A 16 -31.87 -8.61 -15.06
CA LEU A 16 -31.81 -9.73 -14.13
C LEU A 16 -30.82 -9.45 -13.00
N PRO A 17 -31.04 -9.99 -11.79
CA PRO A 17 -30.04 -10.00 -10.73
C PRO A 17 -28.72 -10.60 -11.23
N TRP A 18 -27.60 -10.05 -10.80
CA TRP A 18 -26.27 -10.43 -11.29
C TRP A 18 -26.00 -11.96 -11.23
N LYS A 19 -26.31 -12.63 -10.10
CA LYS A 19 -26.15 -14.09 -9.97
C LYS A 19 -26.89 -14.87 -11.07
N LEU A 20 -28.04 -14.37 -11.49
CA LEU A 20 -28.82 -14.99 -12.55
C LEU A 20 -28.25 -14.69 -13.95
N GLN A 21 -27.68 -13.50 -14.14
CA GLN A 21 -26.93 -13.15 -15.35
C GLN A 21 -25.75 -14.09 -15.58
N GLN A 22 -24.97 -14.38 -14.52
CA GLN A 22 -23.84 -15.30 -14.57
C GLN A 22 -24.25 -16.72 -14.99
N ARG A 23 -25.30 -17.26 -14.35
CA ARG A 23 -25.83 -18.60 -14.68
C ARG A 23 -26.36 -18.71 -16.12
N LEU A 24 -26.90 -17.61 -16.65
CA LEU A 24 -27.48 -17.56 -17.99
C LEU A 24 -26.48 -17.12 -19.08
N LEU A 25 -25.28 -16.70 -18.70
CA LEU A 25 -24.25 -16.21 -19.63
C LEU A 25 -23.84 -17.24 -20.68
N PRO A 26 -23.60 -18.54 -20.36
CA PRO A 26 -23.32 -19.58 -21.37
C PRO A 26 -24.46 -19.74 -22.38
N LEU A 27 -25.70 -19.73 -21.89
CA LEU A 27 -26.90 -19.84 -22.73
C LEU A 27 -27.08 -18.61 -23.63
N LYS A 28 -26.81 -17.41 -23.08
CA LYS A 28 -26.81 -16.16 -23.85
C LYS A 28 -25.74 -16.19 -24.95
N ARG A 29 -24.52 -16.64 -24.67
CA ARG A 29 -23.45 -16.78 -25.66
C ARG A 29 -23.82 -17.75 -26.77
N LEU A 30 -24.43 -18.89 -26.41
CA LEU A 30 -24.92 -19.90 -27.37
C LEU A 30 -26.00 -19.33 -28.29
N ILE A 31 -27.03 -18.66 -27.74
CA ILE A 31 -28.14 -18.07 -28.49
C ILE A 31 -27.66 -16.95 -29.42
N LEU A 32 -26.71 -16.13 -28.97
CA LEU A 32 -26.17 -15.01 -29.73
C LEU A 32 -25.07 -15.42 -30.70
N LYS A 33 -24.64 -16.69 -30.70
CA LYS A 33 -23.47 -17.18 -31.45
C LYS A 33 -22.21 -16.30 -31.21
N GLN A 34 -22.07 -15.77 -30.01
CA GLN A 34 -20.90 -15.01 -29.63
C GLN A 34 -19.84 -15.99 -29.06
N GLY A 35 -18.70 -16.04 -29.69
CA GLY A 35 -17.52 -16.71 -29.11
C GLY A 35 -17.14 -16.05 -27.76
N PRO A 36 -16.21 -16.63 -26.96
CA PRO A 36 -15.72 -16.00 -25.75
C PRO A 36 -15.20 -14.61 -26.15
N ARG A 37 -15.88 -13.55 -25.71
CA ARG A 37 -15.37 -12.20 -25.83
C ARG A 37 -14.27 -12.08 -24.78
N ARG A 38 -13.03 -11.97 -25.21
CA ARG A 38 -11.93 -11.51 -24.36
C ARG A 38 -12.22 -10.05 -23.96
N ILE A 39 -11.75 -9.67 -22.77
CA ILE A 39 -11.67 -8.28 -22.35
C ILE A 39 -11.17 -7.49 -23.54
N ASN A 40 -11.82 -6.38 -23.86
CA ASN A 40 -11.46 -5.60 -25.04
C ASN A 40 -10.15 -4.84 -24.75
N GLU A 41 -9.01 -5.50 -25.01
CA GLU A 41 -7.66 -4.92 -24.81
C GLU A 41 -7.53 -3.58 -25.54
N ASN A 42 -8.21 -3.39 -26.70
CA ASN A 42 -8.23 -2.11 -27.40
C ASN A 42 -9.05 -1.03 -26.67
N PHE A 43 -10.04 -1.41 -25.88
CA PHE A 43 -10.80 -0.49 -25.03
C PHE A 43 -9.93 -0.02 -23.86
N ILE A 44 -9.25 -0.96 -23.20
CA ILE A 44 -8.33 -0.68 -22.10
C ILE A 44 -7.14 0.16 -22.54
N ALA A 45 -6.50 -0.16 -23.66
CA ALA A 45 -5.31 0.52 -24.17
C ALA A 45 -5.56 1.97 -24.64
N LYS A 46 -6.80 2.37 -24.89
CA LYS A 46 -7.17 3.69 -25.40
C LYS A 46 -7.74 4.63 -24.33
N SER A 47 -7.89 4.17 -23.10
CA SER A 47 -8.68 4.89 -22.12
C SER A 47 -7.94 6.05 -21.46
N SER A 48 -8.27 7.27 -21.89
CA SER A 48 -8.62 8.35 -20.98
C SER A 48 -9.82 7.89 -20.11
N ASP A 49 -10.37 8.76 -19.29
CA ASP A 49 -11.56 8.45 -18.50
C ASP A 49 -12.70 7.92 -19.35
N VAL A 50 -13.34 6.87 -18.86
CA VAL A 50 -14.53 6.30 -19.46
C VAL A 50 -15.73 6.51 -18.53
N THR A 51 -16.92 6.64 -19.08
CA THR A 51 -18.12 6.73 -18.25
C THR A 51 -18.36 5.44 -17.48
N TRP A 52 -19.03 5.52 -16.33
CA TRP A 52 -19.40 4.34 -15.56
C TRP A 52 -20.15 3.29 -16.43
N SER A 53 -21.09 3.73 -17.27
CA SER A 53 -21.81 2.82 -18.16
C SER A 53 -20.89 2.11 -19.17
N GLN A 54 -19.85 2.77 -19.66
CA GLN A 54 -18.85 2.13 -20.51
C GLN A 54 -18.02 1.10 -19.73
N PHE A 55 -17.63 1.43 -18.50
CA PHE A 55 -16.93 0.51 -17.60
C PHE A 55 -17.81 -0.72 -17.28
N GLU A 56 -19.07 -0.52 -16.92
CA GLU A 56 -20.02 -1.61 -16.70
C GLU A 56 -20.14 -2.54 -17.91
N ASN A 57 -20.31 -1.99 -19.10
CA ASN A 57 -20.56 -2.77 -20.31
C ASN A 57 -19.29 -3.49 -20.82
N ASN A 58 -18.12 -2.94 -20.62
CA ASN A 58 -16.87 -3.44 -21.21
C ASN A 58 -15.97 -4.16 -20.20
N VAL A 59 -16.12 -3.92 -18.90
CA VAL A 59 -15.30 -4.52 -17.84
C VAL A 59 -16.17 -5.33 -16.88
N LEU A 60 -17.09 -4.70 -16.15
CA LEU A 60 -17.91 -5.40 -15.15
C LEU A 60 -18.80 -6.49 -15.74
N ALA A 61 -19.27 -6.34 -16.96
CA ALA A 61 -20.01 -7.39 -17.67
C ALA A 61 -19.18 -8.66 -17.88
N PHE A 62 -17.86 -8.57 -17.79
CA PHE A 62 -16.90 -9.66 -17.95
C PHE A 62 -16.18 -10.02 -16.63
N ARG A 63 -16.67 -9.57 -15.49
CA ARG A 63 -16.02 -9.83 -14.18
C ARG A 63 -15.87 -11.31 -13.85
N HIS A 64 -16.61 -12.20 -14.49
CA HIS A 64 -16.48 -13.64 -14.38
C HIS A 64 -15.19 -14.19 -15.02
N GLU A 65 -14.48 -13.39 -15.79
CA GLU A 65 -13.16 -13.74 -16.36
C GLU A 65 -12.02 -13.47 -15.37
N TYR A 66 -12.31 -12.75 -14.28
CA TYR A 66 -11.37 -12.49 -13.18
C TYR A 66 -11.56 -13.51 -12.04
N GLN A 67 -10.54 -13.64 -11.19
CA GLN A 67 -10.60 -14.49 -9.99
C GLN A 67 -11.65 -14.01 -8.98
N GLY A 68 -11.96 -12.72 -9.01
CA GLY A 68 -12.94 -12.06 -8.17
C GLY A 68 -12.86 -10.54 -8.36
N VAL A 69 -13.71 -9.81 -7.65
CA VAL A 69 -13.71 -8.35 -7.67
C VAL A 69 -13.34 -7.82 -6.30
N PHE A 70 -12.28 -7.04 -6.23
CA PHE A 70 -11.83 -6.34 -5.03
C PHE A 70 -12.20 -4.87 -5.14
N ILE A 71 -12.80 -4.30 -4.10
CA ILE A 71 -13.05 -2.87 -4.00
C ILE A 71 -12.22 -2.32 -2.85
N GLN A 72 -11.23 -1.50 -3.19
CA GLN A 72 -10.56 -0.66 -2.22
C GLN A 72 -11.42 0.56 -1.97
N SER A 73 -12.13 0.58 -0.85
CA SER A 73 -12.90 1.74 -0.44
C SER A 73 -11.99 2.93 -0.16
N ILE A 74 -12.54 4.14 -0.22
CA ILE A 74 -11.78 5.38 -0.10
C ILE A 74 -10.84 5.31 1.11
N VAL A 75 -9.56 5.51 0.87
CA VAL A 75 -8.53 5.57 1.92
C VAL A 75 -7.63 6.78 1.72
N ILE A 76 -6.91 6.82 0.62
CA ILE A 76 -6.11 7.94 0.12
C ILE A 76 -6.30 8.03 -1.39
N ASP A 77 -6.07 9.20 -1.97
CA ASP A 77 -6.04 9.35 -3.42
C ASP A 77 -4.95 8.46 -4.03
N TRP A 78 -5.16 8.02 -5.27
CA TRP A 78 -4.17 7.18 -5.97
C TRP A 78 -2.87 7.94 -6.26
N ASN A 79 -2.99 9.20 -6.71
CA ASN A 79 -1.88 10.02 -7.17
C ASN A 79 -1.22 10.83 -6.05
N VAL A 80 -1.01 10.21 -4.88
CA VAL A 80 -0.32 10.85 -3.76
C VAL A 80 1.19 10.75 -3.89
N PRO A 81 1.97 11.71 -3.36
CA PRO A 81 3.43 11.66 -3.38
C PRO A 81 4.03 10.48 -2.62
N LEU A 82 3.33 10.01 -1.56
CA LEU A 82 3.76 8.89 -0.74
C LEU A 82 2.92 7.65 -1.08
N TYR A 83 3.47 6.76 -1.89
CA TYR A 83 2.84 5.50 -2.27
C TYR A 83 2.77 4.56 -1.06
N GLN A 84 1.61 3.95 -0.81
CA GLN A 84 1.34 3.21 0.42
C GLN A 84 0.69 1.85 0.15
N ARG A 85 0.39 1.11 1.21
CA ARG A 85 -0.23 -0.22 1.19
C ARG A 85 -1.43 -0.34 0.26
N PRO A 86 -2.43 0.57 0.22
CA PRO A 86 -3.61 0.37 -0.64
C PRO A 86 -3.27 0.31 -2.12
N GLN A 87 -2.37 1.15 -2.62
CA GLN A 87 -1.94 1.09 -4.02
C GLN A 87 -1.15 -0.18 -4.32
N HIS A 88 -0.26 -0.59 -3.41
CA HIS A 88 0.51 -1.82 -3.56
C HIS A 88 -0.37 -3.06 -3.59
N MET A 89 -1.30 -3.18 -2.62
CA MET A 89 -2.24 -4.31 -2.54
C MET A 89 -3.14 -4.36 -3.77
N ALA A 90 -3.64 -3.21 -4.22
CA ALA A 90 -4.44 -3.09 -5.43
C ALA A 90 -3.70 -3.65 -6.66
N LYS A 91 -2.47 -3.23 -6.89
CA LYS A 91 -1.65 -3.75 -8.00
C LYS A 91 -1.33 -5.23 -7.86
N ALA A 92 -0.98 -5.68 -6.67
CA ALA A 92 -0.65 -7.08 -6.44
C ALA A 92 -1.84 -8.01 -6.69
N LEU A 93 -3.03 -7.66 -6.18
CA LEU A 93 -4.27 -8.39 -6.48
C LEU A 93 -4.60 -8.38 -7.97
N GLY A 94 -4.45 -7.24 -8.62
CA GLY A 94 -4.69 -7.13 -10.05
C GLY A 94 -3.76 -8.02 -10.89
N ARG A 95 -2.48 -8.13 -10.53
CA ARG A 95 -1.49 -9.05 -11.15
C ARG A 95 -1.85 -10.51 -10.91
N LEU A 96 -2.49 -10.85 -9.79
CA LEU A 96 -3.03 -12.18 -9.52
C LEU A 96 -4.33 -12.48 -10.29
N GLY A 97 -4.82 -11.55 -11.12
CA GLY A 97 -6.00 -11.76 -11.96
C GLY A 97 -7.32 -11.34 -11.33
N TYR A 98 -7.31 -10.57 -10.25
CA TYR A 98 -8.51 -9.95 -9.70
C TYR A 98 -8.83 -8.65 -10.45
N LEU A 99 -10.11 -8.35 -10.59
CA LEU A 99 -10.55 -7.01 -11.00
C LEU A 99 -10.53 -6.11 -9.76
N VAL A 100 -9.72 -5.08 -9.80
CA VAL A 100 -9.59 -4.13 -8.68
C VAL A 100 -10.24 -2.81 -9.04
N ILE A 101 -11.16 -2.36 -8.19
CA ILE A 101 -11.78 -1.04 -8.22
C ILE A 101 -11.21 -0.25 -7.04
N TYR A 102 -10.42 0.78 -7.32
CA TYR A 102 -9.89 1.69 -6.34
C TYR A 102 -10.78 2.93 -6.28
N GLU A 103 -11.48 3.10 -5.17
CA GLU A 103 -12.40 4.22 -4.98
C GLU A 103 -11.64 5.50 -4.59
N THR A 104 -11.99 6.60 -5.25
CA THR A 104 -11.56 7.95 -4.88
C THR A 104 -12.76 8.88 -4.77
N ASN A 105 -12.63 9.93 -3.98
CA ASN A 105 -13.58 11.04 -3.95
C ASN A 105 -13.05 12.30 -4.64
N CYS A 106 -11.89 12.21 -5.29
CA CYS A 106 -11.26 13.29 -6.04
C CYS A 106 -11.02 14.57 -5.20
N TRP A 107 -10.62 14.39 -3.93
CA TRP A 107 -10.47 15.54 -3.03
C TRP A 107 -9.24 16.39 -3.30
N THR A 108 -8.11 15.78 -3.62
CA THR A 108 -6.82 16.49 -3.68
C THR A 108 -6.00 16.20 -4.92
N CYS A 109 -5.67 14.95 -5.19
CA CYS A 109 -4.71 14.55 -6.21
C CYS A 109 -5.33 13.81 -7.38
N ASP A 110 -6.48 13.18 -7.16
CA ASP A 110 -7.18 12.44 -8.18
C ASP A 110 -8.18 13.32 -8.93
N ASP A 111 -8.36 12.99 -10.21
CA ASP A 111 -9.34 13.58 -11.10
C ASP A 111 -9.84 12.48 -12.05
N VAL A 112 -11.03 11.94 -11.79
CA VAL A 112 -11.65 10.91 -12.62
C VAL A 112 -13.16 11.14 -12.74
N ALA A 113 -13.65 11.17 -13.97
CA ALA A 113 -15.06 11.43 -14.30
C ALA A 113 -15.89 10.17 -14.54
N GLY A 114 -15.53 9.05 -13.93
CA GLY A 114 -16.17 7.74 -14.11
C GLY A 114 -15.19 6.66 -13.71
N ALA A 115 -14.51 6.04 -14.69
CA ALA A 115 -13.46 5.07 -14.42
C ALA A 115 -12.23 5.31 -15.30
N ARG A 116 -11.04 5.11 -14.72
CA ARG A 116 -9.72 5.21 -15.40
C ARG A 116 -8.92 3.95 -15.14
N TYR A 117 -8.40 3.33 -16.20
CA TYR A 117 -7.52 2.18 -16.09
C TYR A 117 -6.10 2.60 -15.67
N LEU A 118 -5.57 1.96 -14.64
CA LEU A 118 -4.27 2.27 -14.05
C LEU A 118 -3.20 1.22 -14.36
N GLY A 119 -3.53 0.20 -15.15
CA GLY A 119 -2.69 -0.99 -15.34
C GLY A 119 -3.01 -2.10 -14.34
N ASP A 120 -2.43 -3.30 -14.53
CA ASP A 120 -2.54 -4.44 -13.61
C ASP A 120 -3.98 -4.74 -13.17
N ASN A 121 -4.98 -4.66 -14.07
CA ASN A 121 -6.41 -4.85 -13.78
C ASN A 121 -6.99 -3.90 -12.70
N VAL A 122 -6.32 -2.78 -12.43
CA VAL A 122 -6.77 -1.76 -11.47
C VAL A 122 -7.47 -0.62 -12.19
N TRP A 123 -8.64 -0.25 -11.69
CA TRP A 123 -9.44 0.86 -12.16
C TRP A 123 -9.68 1.88 -11.05
N LEU A 124 -9.30 3.12 -11.28
CA LEU A 124 -9.65 4.27 -10.43
C LEU A 124 -11.08 4.67 -10.74
N VAL A 125 -11.92 4.78 -9.72
CA VAL A 125 -13.36 5.03 -9.89
C VAL A 125 -13.84 6.04 -8.86
N ASN A 126 -14.76 6.93 -9.27
CA ASN A 126 -15.47 7.77 -8.31
C ASN A 126 -16.36 6.88 -7.43
N ALA A 127 -16.24 7.02 -6.10
CA ALA A 127 -16.80 6.11 -5.11
C ALA A 127 -18.33 5.88 -5.22
N VAL A 128 -19.10 6.89 -5.60
CA VAL A 128 -20.56 6.81 -5.64
C VAL A 128 -21.05 5.70 -6.59
N GLU A 129 -20.35 5.49 -7.70
CA GLU A 129 -20.74 4.55 -8.73
C GLU A 129 -20.62 3.07 -8.32
N SER A 130 -19.62 2.77 -7.48
CA SER A 130 -19.29 1.39 -7.07
C SER A 130 -20.10 0.89 -5.87
N HIS A 131 -20.80 1.77 -5.14
CA HIS A 131 -21.51 1.42 -3.91
C HIS A 131 -22.59 0.33 -4.10
N SER A 132 -23.21 0.26 -5.27
CA SER A 132 -24.26 -0.73 -5.59
C SER A 132 -23.75 -2.11 -5.99
N LEU A 133 -22.42 -2.29 -6.13
CA LEU A 133 -21.85 -3.56 -6.56
C LEU A 133 -22.03 -4.65 -5.50
N LYS A 134 -22.35 -5.86 -5.96
CA LYS A 134 -22.58 -7.05 -5.13
C LYS A 134 -21.67 -8.21 -5.56
N GLY A 135 -21.41 -9.13 -4.62
CA GLY A 135 -20.56 -10.28 -4.84
C GLY A 135 -19.08 -9.89 -4.94
N VAL A 136 -18.66 -8.92 -4.15
CA VAL A 136 -17.30 -8.36 -4.14
C VAL A 136 -16.67 -8.50 -2.75
N LEU A 137 -15.34 -8.46 -2.69
CA LEU A 137 -14.60 -8.23 -1.45
C LEU A 137 -14.35 -6.73 -1.32
N ARG A 138 -14.91 -6.12 -0.28
CA ARG A 138 -14.75 -4.68 -0.01
C ARG A 138 -13.81 -4.45 1.17
N SER A 139 -12.77 -3.67 0.96
CA SER A 139 -11.76 -3.37 1.97
C SER A 139 -11.90 -1.95 2.50
N PHE A 140 -11.86 -1.81 3.81
CA PHE A 140 -11.88 -0.54 4.55
C PHE A 140 -10.68 -0.46 5.49
N TYR A 141 -10.05 0.71 5.56
CA TYR A 141 -8.83 0.93 6.35
C TYR A 141 -9.13 1.61 7.69
N SER A 142 -8.42 1.19 8.73
CA SER A 142 -8.51 1.77 10.08
C SER A 142 -8.12 3.25 10.14
N THR A 143 -7.35 3.72 9.17
CA THR A 143 -6.89 5.12 9.08
C THR A 143 -7.76 5.99 8.20
N ALA A 144 -8.78 5.43 7.58
CA ALA A 144 -9.67 6.15 6.66
C ALA A 144 -11.06 6.34 7.28
N HIS A 145 -11.54 7.57 7.23
CA HIS A 145 -12.92 7.87 7.59
C HIS A 145 -13.85 7.47 6.43
N ASN A 146 -14.47 6.31 6.56
CA ASN A 146 -15.44 5.80 5.59
C ASN A 146 -16.85 5.87 6.15
N GLU A 147 -17.75 6.50 5.40
CA GLU A 147 -19.18 6.29 5.59
C GLU A 147 -19.57 5.04 4.80
N TYR A 148 -19.96 3.98 5.50
CA TYR A 148 -20.55 2.83 4.85
C TYR A 148 -21.98 2.59 5.36
N GLY A 149 -22.85 2.19 4.46
CA GLY A 149 -24.22 1.84 4.81
C GLY A 149 -24.46 0.35 4.66
N PRO A 150 -25.51 -0.19 5.27
CA PRO A 150 -25.89 -1.61 5.17
C PRO A 150 -25.98 -2.11 3.71
N HIS A 151 -26.33 -1.24 2.78
CA HIS A 151 -26.41 -1.57 1.34
C HIS A 151 -25.07 -1.92 0.71
N MET A 152 -23.95 -1.44 1.27
CA MET A 152 -22.61 -1.77 0.80
C MET A 152 -22.13 -3.12 1.34
N LEU A 153 -22.66 -3.56 2.47
CA LEU A 153 -22.32 -4.84 3.11
C LEU A 153 -23.18 -5.98 2.54
N GLU A 154 -24.44 -5.72 2.23
CA GLU A 154 -25.37 -6.74 1.79
C GLU A 154 -24.91 -7.48 0.53
N GLY A 155 -24.65 -8.78 0.63
CA GLY A 155 -24.20 -9.64 -0.46
C GLY A 155 -22.76 -9.43 -0.89
N ASN A 156 -21.96 -8.78 -0.06
CA ASN A 156 -20.52 -8.59 -0.18
C ASN A 156 -19.80 -9.25 1.00
N ALA A 157 -18.50 -9.51 0.86
CA ALA A 157 -17.63 -9.74 2.00
C ALA A 157 -16.93 -8.43 2.36
N MET A 158 -16.77 -8.17 3.65
CA MET A 158 -16.11 -6.98 4.17
C MET A 158 -14.81 -7.35 4.89
N VAL A 159 -13.74 -6.66 4.54
CA VAL A 159 -12.46 -6.69 5.26
C VAL A 159 -12.24 -5.34 5.92
N TYR A 160 -11.92 -5.36 7.22
CA TYR A 160 -11.39 -4.21 7.93
C TYR A 160 -9.87 -4.35 8.02
N GLU A 161 -9.14 -3.46 7.35
CA GLU A 161 -7.67 -3.41 7.36
C GLU A 161 -7.19 -2.61 8.56
N TYR A 162 -6.85 -3.32 9.64
CA TYR A 162 -6.29 -2.73 10.85
C TYR A 162 -4.78 -2.57 10.69
N ILE A 163 -4.38 -1.43 10.12
CA ILE A 163 -3.00 -1.21 9.64
C ILE A 163 -2.15 -0.34 10.55
N ASP A 164 -2.77 0.55 11.32
CA ASP A 164 -2.11 1.42 12.28
C ASP A 164 -2.97 1.54 13.54
N HIS A 165 -2.32 1.78 14.67
CA HIS A 165 -2.98 2.17 15.90
C HIS A 165 -3.73 3.50 15.72
N ILE A 166 -4.93 3.58 16.31
CA ILE A 166 -5.72 4.82 16.24
C ILE A 166 -5.18 5.78 17.30
N ASP A 167 -4.29 6.67 16.89
CA ASP A 167 -3.59 7.62 17.74
C ASP A 167 -3.76 9.06 17.23
N PRO A 168 -3.93 10.07 18.09
CA PRO A 168 -4.05 11.46 17.68
C PRO A 168 -2.89 11.97 16.81
N ALA A 169 -1.67 11.47 17.00
CA ALA A 169 -0.52 11.85 16.20
C ALA A 169 -0.61 11.37 14.74
N ILE A 170 -1.33 10.27 14.49
CA ILE A 170 -1.59 9.73 13.15
C ILE A 170 -2.93 10.24 12.60
N SER A 171 -3.97 10.21 13.45
CA SER A 171 -5.38 10.37 13.05
C SER A 171 -5.92 11.79 13.24
N GLY A 172 -5.19 12.64 13.96
CA GLY A 172 -5.63 14.02 14.24
C GLY A 172 -7.01 14.05 14.92
N ASP A 173 -7.89 14.93 14.44
CA ASP A 173 -9.24 15.10 14.97
C ASP A 173 -10.21 13.93 14.65
N ASN A 174 -9.79 12.98 13.82
CA ASN A 174 -10.62 11.87 13.36
C ASN A 174 -10.67 10.69 14.33
N VAL A 175 -9.93 10.69 15.43
CA VAL A 175 -9.82 9.58 16.40
C VAL A 175 -11.19 9.00 16.79
N GLN A 176 -12.15 9.85 17.16
CA GLN A 176 -13.48 9.37 17.56
C GLN A 176 -14.25 8.66 16.44
N ALA A 177 -14.14 9.17 15.21
CA ALA A 177 -14.81 8.57 14.06
C ALA A 177 -14.17 7.22 13.70
N LEU A 178 -12.84 7.15 13.71
CA LEU A 178 -12.09 5.93 13.44
C LEU A 178 -12.31 4.87 14.53
N SER A 179 -12.35 5.26 15.82
CA SER A 179 -12.67 4.35 16.91
C SER A 179 -14.07 3.75 16.79
N ARG A 180 -15.07 4.58 16.49
CA ARG A 180 -16.44 4.07 16.24
C ARG A 180 -16.49 3.12 15.06
N PHE A 181 -15.74 3.40 14.00
CA PHE A 181 -15.67 2.52 12.84
C PHE A 181 -15.01 1.18 13.19
N LYS A 182 -13.94 1.20 14.00
CA LYS A 182 -13.32 0.00 14.54
C LYS A 182 -14.31 -0.81 15.38
N ASP A 183 -15.05 -0.14 16.28
CA ASP A 183 -16.05 -0.80 17.15
C ASP A 183 -17.14 -1.49 16.33
N MET A 184 -17.61 -0.89 15.25
CA MET A 184 -18.57 -1.49 14.32
C MET A 184 -17.98 -2.72 13.62
N ALA A 185 -16.77 -2.60 13.07
CA ALA A 185 -16.09 -3.71 12.40
C ALA A 185 -15.85 -4.89 13.35
N PHE A 186 -15.39 -4.62 14.58
CA PHE A 186 -15.17 -5.62 15.63
C PHE A 186 -16.49 -6.14 16.21
N GLY A 187 -17.56 -5.35 16.17
CA GLY A 187 -18.91 -5.73 16.56
C GLY A 187 -19.61 -6.73 15.64
N GLY A 188 -19.01 -7.04 14.49
CA GLY A 188 -19.50 -8.07 13.59
C GLY A 188 -19.86 -7.60 12.18
N ASP A 189 -19.71 -6.31 11.86
CA ASP A 189 -19.95 -5.81 10.51
C ASP A 189 -18.85 -6.27 9.52
N ALA A 190 -17.61 -6.49 10.00
CA ALA A 190 -16.55 -7.07 9.20
C ALA A 190 -16.59 -8.61 9.24
N ASP A 191 -16.47 -9.23 8.07
CA ASP A 191 -16.29 -10.68 7.95
C ASP A 191 -14.88 -11.08 8.41
N TYR A 192 -13.88 -10.23 8.09
CA TYR A 192 -12.47 -10.45 8.43
C TYR A 192 -11.80 -9.17 8.88
N ILE A 193 -10.88 -9.31 9.84
CA ILE A 193 -9.94 -8.26 10.24
C ILE A 193 -8.55 -8.63 9.70
N VAL A 194 -7.99 -7.78 8.87
CA VAL A 194 -6.61 -7.93 8.38
C VAL A 194 -5.69 -7.05 9.20
N ALA A 195 -4.83 -7.65 10.01
CA ALA A 195 -3.88 -6.93 10.84
C ALA A 195 -2.50 -6.85 10.18
N SER A 196 -1.86 -5.68 10.22
CA SER A 196 -0.55 -5.44 9.60
C SER A 196 0.64 -5.68 10.52
N SER A 197 0.44 -5.69 11.85
CA SER A 197 1.48 -5.97 12.85
C SER A 197 1.02 -7.02 13.85
N LYS A 198 1.98 -7.61 14.57
CA LYS A 198 1.70 -8.63 15.60
C LYS A 198 0.85 -8.04 16.73
N ALA A 199 1.18 -6.84 17.17
CA ALA A 199 0.43 -6.16 18.24
C ALA A 199 -1.03 -5.92 17.83
N LEU A 200 -1.28 -5.40 16.62
CA LEU A 200 -2.65 -5.20 16.12
C LEU A 200 -3.38 -6.52 15.88
N ARG A 201 -2.66 -7.58 15.50
CA ARG A 201 -3.23 -8.92 15.36
C ARG A 201 -3.68 -9.47 16.71
N GLU A 202 -2.87 -9.35 17.76
CA GLU A 202 -3.20 -9.82 19.10
C GLU A 202 -4.45 -9.10 19.62
N GLU A 203 -4.50 -7.77 19.50
CA GLU A 203 -5.67 -6.98 19.85
C GLU A 203 -6.92 -7.40 19.06
N ALA A 204 -6.77 -7.65 17.76
CA ALA A 204 -7.90 -8.10 16.94
C ALA A 204 -8.39 -9.50 17.36
N ILE A 205 -7.48 -10.43 17.67
CA ILE A 205 -7.83 -11.77 18.14
C ILE A 205 -8.60 -11.70 19.47
N GLU A 206 -8.17 -10.86 20.40
CA GLU A 206 -8.87 -10.63 21.66
C GLU A 206 -10.28 -10.06 21.44
N GLY A 207 -10.44 -9.19 20.42
CA GLY A 207 -11.72 -8.54 20.13
C GLY A 207 -12.73 -9.40 19.37
N VAL A 208 -12.29 -10.19 18.37
CA VAL A 208 -13.21 -10.87 17.43
C VAL A 208 -12.99 -12.38 17.29
N GLY A 209 -11.96 -12.95 17.94
CA GLY A 209 -11.55 -14.35 17.77
C GLY A 209 -10.57 -14.58 16.61
N ALA A 210 -9.75 -15.62 16.76
CA ALA A 210 -8.64 -15.89 15.84
C ALA A 210 -9.11 -16.27 14.42
N GLU A 211 -10.29 -16.87 14.29
CA GLU A 211 -10.85 -17.35 13.03
C GLU A 211 -11.24 -16.21 12.07
N LYS A 212 -11.43 -15.01 12.58
CA LYS A 212 -11.73 -13.81 11.79
C LYS A 212 -10.51 -12.96 11.47
N VAL A 213 -9.34 -13.26 12.07
CA VAL A 213 -8.15 -12.41 11.95
C VAL A 213 -7.13 -13.00 11.02
N VAL A 214 -6.74 -12.23 10.01
CA VAL A 214 -5.70 -12.60 9.04
C VAL A 214 -4.49 -11.68 9.20
N PHE A 215 -3.30 -12.26 9.35
CA PHE A 215 -2.06 -11.52 9.48
C PHE A 215 -1.42 -11.26 8.12
N ILE A 216 -1.47 -10.02 7.67
CA ILE A 216 -0.89 -9.57 6.39
C ILE A 216 -0.06 -8.30 6.64
N PRO A 217 1.22 -8.44 7.00
CA PRO A 217 2.12 -7.30 7.15
C PRO A 217 2.30 -6.52 5.84
N ASN A 218 2.91 -5.37 5.93
CA ASN A 218 3.37 -4.66 4.74
C ASN A 218 4.41 -5.46 3.97
N GLY A 219 4.76 -5.02 2.78
CA GLY A 219 5.67 -5.70 1.87
C GLY A 219 6.38 -4.73 0.95
N VAL A 220 7.00 -5.26 -0.10
CA VAL A 220 7.71 -4.48 -1.12
C VAL A 220 7.36 -4.94 -2.54
N ASP A 221 7.39 -4.05 -3.51
CA ASP A 221 7.43 -4.42 -4.95
C ASP A 221 8.89 -4.64 -5.36
N CYS A 222 9.39 -5.88 -5.20
CA CYS A 222 10.75 -6.23 -5.54
C CYS A 222 11.09 -5.89 -6.99
N SER A 223 10.14 -6.04 -7.90
CA SER A 223 10.33 -5.75 -9.31
C SER A 223 10.58 -4.27 -9.58
N HIS A 224 9.99 -3.39 -8.76
CA HIS A 224 10.19 -1.96 -8.84
C HIS A 224 11.57 -1.57 -8.27
N TYR A 225 11.93 -2.02 -7.08
CA TYR A 225 13.16 -1.60 -6.39
C TYR A 225 14.44 -2.13 -7.04
N ARG A 226 14.39 -3.26 -7.75
CA ARG A 226 15.57 -3.93 -8.37
C ARG A 226 15.80 -3.59 -9.82
N ARG A 227 15.09 -2.61 -10.39
CA ARG A 227 15.37 -2.12 -11.76
C ARG A 227 16.71 -1.41 -11.82
N ASP A 228 17.26 -1.27 -13.02
CA ASP A 228 18.37 -0.37 -13.25
C ASP A 228 17.88 1.08 -13.20
N TRP A 229 18.31 1.81 -12.19
CA TRP A 229 17.95 3.20 -11.95
C TRP A 229 19.05 4.19 -12.35
N ASN A 230 20.17 3.74 -12.93
CA ASN A 230 21.32 4.59 -13.29
C ASN A 230 20.97 5.61 -14.38
N HIS A 231 19.89 5.39 -15.11
CA HIS A 231 19.42 6.32 -16.13
C HIS A 231 18.68 7.55 -15.59
N VAL A 232 18.33 7.55 -14.32
CA VAL A 232 17.62 8.67 -13.67
C VAL A 232 18.63 9.71 -13.21
N ALA A 233 18.56 10.92 -13.77
CA ALA A 233 19.39 12.03 -13.32
C ALA A 233 18.94 12.52 -11.95
N LEU A 234 19.88 12.57 -11.01
CA LEU A 234 19.65 13.12 -9.69
C LEU A 234 19.81 14.63 -9.68
N PRO A 235 19.13 15.37 -8.77
CA PRO A 235 19.34 16.80 -8.64
C PRO A 235 20.79 17.14 -8.32
N GLU A 236 21.31 18.21 -8.90
CA GLU A 236 22.69 18.67 -8.72
C GLU A 236 23.08 18.82 -7.25
N ARG A 237 22.19 19.38 -6.40
CA ARG A 237 22.42 19.52 -4.96
C ARG A 237 22.59 18.18 -4.25
N TYR A 238 21.94 17.10 -4.76
CA TYR A 238 22.10 15.77 -4.19
C TYR A 238 23.44 15.18 -4.60
N GLU A 239 23.80 15.30 -5.88
CA GLU A 239 25.08 14.81 -6.39
C GLU A 239 26.26 15.52 -5.70
N GLN A 240 26.19 16.84 -5.50
CA GLN A 240 27.19 17.61 -4.73
C GLN A 240 27.29 17.11 -3.29
N PHE A 241 26.16 16.82 -2.65
CA PHE A 241 26.15 16.30 -1.27
C PHE A 241 26.78 14.91 -1.19
N LEU A 242 26.44 13.99 -2.12
CA LEU A 242 27.04 12.66 -2.21
C LEU A 242 28.57 12.74 -2.50
N GLY A 243 29.02 13.74 -3.26
CA GLY A 243 30.43 13.98 -3.52
C GLY A 243 31.20 14.51 -2.29
N LYS A 244 30.50 15.17 -1.37
CA LYS A 244 31.08 15.72 -0.13
C LYS A 244 31.23 14.66 0.97
N TYR A 245 30.25 13.75 1.09
CA TYR A 245 30.19 12.73 2.13
C TYR A 245 30.27 11.33 1.52
N GLN A 246 31.22 10.52 2.01
CA GLN A 246 31.43 9.15 1.50
C GLN A 246 30.66 8.08 2.27
N ARG A 247 30.03 8.46 3.38
CA ARG A 247 29.21 7.57 4.23
C ARG A 247 27.82 8.16 4.35
N ILE A 248 26.86 7.58 3.63
CA ILE A 248 25.50 8.10 3.53
C ILE A 248 24.56 7.29 4.40
N VAL A 249 23.94 7.95 5.37
CA VAL A 249 22.86 7.45 6.21
C VAL A 249 21.55 8.00 5.66
N GLY A 250 20.65 7.13 5.17
CA GLY A 250 19.44 7.55 4.50
C GLY A 250 18.16 7.21 5.25
N TYR A 251 17.16 8.06 5.08
CA TYR A 251 15.77 7.81 5.46
C TYR A 251 14.84 8.26 4.34
N PHE A 252 13.85 7.47 4.00
CA PHE A 252 12.72 7.92 3.20
C PHE A 252 11.38 7.64 3.90
N GLY A 253 10.46 8.56 3.73
CA GLY A 253 9.13 8.58 4.36
C GLY A 253 8.80 9.96 4.90
N ALA A 254 7.61 10.14 5.45
CA ALA A 254 7.20 11.42 6.01
C ALA A 254 8.14 11.85 7.16
N LEU A 255 8.51 13.11 7.18
CA LEU A 255 9.08 13.77 8.34
C LEU A 255 7.93 14.18 9.26
N ALA A 256 7.63 13.36 10.24
CA ALA A 256 6.40 13.39 11.01
C ALA A 256 6.67 13.36 12.52
N PRO A 257 5.67 13.69 13.37
CA PRO A 257 5.86 13.79 14.83
C PRO A 257 6.41 12.55 15.51
N TRP A 258 6.19 11.37 14.92
CA TRP A 258 6.67 10.09 15.48
C TRP A 258 8.13 9.75 15.19
N LEU A 259 8.88 10.63 14.51
CA LEU A 259 10.32 10.47 14.36
C LEU A 259 11.06 10.95 15.62
N TRP A 260 12.11 10.24 15.99
CA TRP A 260 12.94 10.55 17.15
C TRP A 260 13.99 11.62 16.81
N TYR A 261 13.53 12.87 16.70
CA TYR A 261 14.34 14.00 16.24
C TYR A 261 15.56 14.27 17.12
N ASP A 262 15.46 14.07 18.44
CA ASP A 262 16.59 14.26 19.35
C ASP A 262 17.76 13.33 18.98
N VAL A 263 17.46 12.06 18.72
CA VAL A 263 18.45 11.09 18.25
C VAL A 263 19.00 11.47 16.88
N LEU A 264 18.13 11.84 15.93
CA LEU A 264 18.57 12.24 14.59
C LEU A 264 19.53 13.42 14.61
N ASN A 265 19.25 14.42 15.45
CA ASN A 265 20.09 15.61 15.58
C ASN A 265 21.40 15.31 16.27
N GLU A 266 21.38 14.48 17.32
CA GLU A 266 22.60 14.03 18.02
C GLU A 266 23.50 13.19 17.10
N LEU A 267 22.93 12.31 16.27
CA LEU A 267 23.70 11.54 15.28
C LEU A 267 24.38 12.45 14.26
N ALA A 268 23.69 13.47 13.75
CA ALA A 268 24.24 14.42 12.81
C ALA A 268 25.40 15.23 13.44
N GLU A 269 25.28 15.60 14.71
CA GLU A 269 26.32 16.32 15.45
C GLU A 269 27.58 15.45 15.71
N ARG A 270 27.34 14.20 16.12
CA ARG A 270 28.44 13.29 16.53
C ARG A 270 29.13 12.57 15.38
N LEU A 271 28.51 12.57 14.19
CA LEU A 271 29.04 11.96 12.96
C LEU A 271 29.20 13.01 11.84
N PRO A 272 30.04 14.03 12.02
CA PRO A 272 30.16 15.15 11.07
C PRO A 272 30.71 14.72 9.70
N ASP A 273 31.37 13.58 9.59
CA ASP A 273 31.92 13.02 8.36
C ASP A 273 30.87 12.14 7.60
N HIS A 274 29.68 11.93 8.17
CA HIS A 274 28.59 11.21 7.53
C HIS A 274 27.56 12.18 6.96
N GLY A 275 27.03 11.88 5.78
CA GLY A 275 25.90 12.60 5.20
C GLY A 275 24.57 11.95 5.61
N PHE A 276 23.68 12.73 6.18
CA PHE A 276 22.31 12.30 6.52
C PHE A 276 21.33 12.79 5.45
N VAL A 277 20.68 11.88 4.75
CA VAL A 277 19.77 12.20 3.64
C VAL A 277 18.34 11.81 3.99
N TYR A 278 17.42 12.78 3.89
CA TYR A 278 16.00 12.60 4.17
C TYR A 278 15.20 12.85 2.90
N LEU A 279 14.38 11.84 2.50
CA LEU A 279 13.48 11.89 1.33
C LEU A 279 12.04 11.72 1.80
N GLY A 280 11.20 12.70 1.55
CA GLY A 280 9.78 12.59 1.88
C GLY A 280 9.12 13.90 2.23
N PRO A 281 7.79 13.90 2.32
CA PRO A 281 7.02 15.10 2.66
C PRO A 281 7.24 15.52 4.11
N ASP A 282 7.07 16.80 4.36
CA ASP A 282 6.99 17.35 5.70
C ASP A 282 5.56 17.22 6.23
N TYR A 283 5.40 16.54 7.35
CA TYR A 283 4.13 16.43 8.06
C TYR A 283 4.23 17.15 9.42
N TYR A 284 3.37 18.14 9.57
CA TYR A 284 3.23 18.91 10.81
C TYR A 284 4.51 19.63 11.27
N GLY A 285 5.34 20.11 10.32
CA GLY A 285 6.55 20.85 10.61
C GLY A 285 7.72 20.01 11.11
N GLY A 286 7.77 18.73 10.70
CA GLY A 286 8.88 17.82 11.05
C GLY A 286 10.24 18.32 10.58
N ILE A 287 10.30 19.01 9.44
CA ILE A 287 11.54 19.58 8.90
C ILE A 287 12.15 20.65 9.82
N GLU A 288 11.32 21.39 10.56
CA GLU A 288 11.80 22.42 11.48
C GLU A 288 12.53 21.83 12.69
N LYS A 289 12.27 20.56 12.99
CA LYS A 289 12.91 19.82 14.08
C LYS A 289 14.25 19.20 13.71
N LEU A 290 14.53 19.03 12.40
CA LEU A 290 15.82 18.52 11.93
C LEU A 290 16.93 19.55 12.10
N SER A 291 18.13 19.05 12.44
CA SER A 291 19.35 19.84 12.47
C SER A 291 19.60 20.51 11.11
N LYS A 292 20.10 21.75 11.16
CA LYS A 292 20.49 22.54 9.98
C LYS A 292 22.00 22.47 9.72
N GLN A 293 22.64 21.40 10.15
CA GLN A 293 24.08 21.19 9.92
C GLN A 293 24.33 20.87 8.43
N ASP A 294 25.54 21.15 7.99
CA ASP A 294 25.98 20.95 6.61
C ASP A 294 25.89 19.50 6.13
N ASN A 295 25.93 18.54 7.06
CA ASN A 295 25.84 17.11 6.79
C ASN A 295 24.40 16.57 6.82
N VAL A 296 23.39 17.44 6.87
CA VAL A 296 21.97 17.08 6.81
C VAL A 296 21.35 17.63 5.54
N LEU A 297 20.80 16.76 4.70
CA LEU A 297 20.12 17.12 3.46
C LEU A 297 18.70 16.58 3.43
N TRP A 298 17.73 17.48 3.31
CA TRP A 298 16.34 17.11 2.98
C TRP A 298 16.03 17.48 1.53
N LEU A 299 15.49 16.51 0.77
CA LEU A 299 15.15 16.68 -0.65
C LEU A 299 13.66 16.87 -0.93
N GLY A 300 12.81 16.79 0.11
CA GLY A 300 11.37 16.83 -0.06
C GLY A 300 10.78 15.50 -0.51
N ALA A 301 9.50 15.52 -0.89
CA ALA A 301 8.81 14.35 -1.41
C ALA A 301 9.42 13.95 -2.76
N ILE A 302 9.72 12.67 -2.91
CA ILE A 302 10.20 12.05 -4.14
C ILE A 302 9.09 11.15 -4.67
N ASP A 303 8.80 11.25 -5.96
CA ASP A 303 7.83 10.36 -6.61
C ASP A 303 8.26 8.90 -6.45
N TYR A 304 7.33 8.05 -6.00
CA TYR A 304 7.57 6.62 -5.83
C TYR A 304 8.15 5.97 -7.10
N ALA A 305 7.71 6.44 -8.28
CA ALA A 305 8.21 5.92 -9.56
C ALA A 305 9.72 6.01 -9.74
N VAL A 306 10.38 6.95 -9.06
CA VAL A 306 11.84 7.18 -9.14
C VAL A 306 12.55 7.12 -7.78
N LEU A 307 11.82 6.90 -6.69
CA LEU A 307 12.38 6.83 -5.34
C LEU A 307 13.59 5.88 -5.22
N PRO A 308 13.60 4.69 -5.85
CA PRO A 308 14.74 3.79 -5.75
C PRO A 308 16.03 4.37 -6.34
N ALA A 309 15.95 5.27 -7.34
CA ALA A 309 17.12 5.94 -7.91
C ALA A 309 17.87 6.79 -6.88
N TYR A 310 17.12 7.37 -5.94
CA TYR A 310 17.68 8.15 -4.84
C TYR A 310 18.15 7.25 -3.69
N ALA A 311 17.31 6.30 -3.28
CA ALA A 311 17.54 5.48 -2.11
C ALA A 311 18.68 4.45 -2.30
N GLN A 312 18.98 4.01 -3.53
CA GLN A 312 20.14 3.16 -3.83
C GLN A 312 21.49 3.85 -3.56
N ARG A 313 21.48 5.16 -3.29
CA ARG A 313 22.68 5.93 -2.93
C ARG A 313 22.95 5.92 -1.42
N PHE A 314 22.10 5.29 -0.62
CA PHE A 314 22.32 5.10 0.79
C PHE A 314 23.31 3.96 1.02
N ASP A 315 24.30 4.17 1.89
CA ASP A 315 25.16 3.08 2.37
C ASP A 315 24.45 2.26 3.44
N ILE A 316 23.72 2.94 4.32
CA ILE A 316 22.84 2.35 5.32
C ILE A 316 21.55 3.16 5.41
N ALA A 317 20.49 2.54 5.91
CA ALA A 317 19.23 3.19 6.16
C ALA A 317 18.88 3.21 7.65
N ILE A 318 18.04 4.16 8.06
CA ILE A 318 17.52 4.22 9.43
C ILE A 318 15.99 4.24 9.43
N ILE A 319 15.39 3.66 10.50
CA ILE A 319 13.96 3.84 10.80
C ILE A 319 13.86 4.31 12.25
N PRO A 320 14.02 5.61 12.49
CA PRO A 320 14.22 6.18 13.81
C PRO A 320 12.88 6.66 14.39
N PHE A 321 11.94 5.75 14.65
CA PHE A 321 10.70 6.13 15.32
C PHE A 321 10.95 6.34 16.80
N GLU A 322 10.34 7.35 17.37
CA GLU A 322 10.38 7.58 18.82
C GLU A 322 9.71 6.40 19.54
N PRO A 323 10.32 5.87 20.62
CA PRO A 323 9.73 4.77 21.37
C PRO A 323 8.33 5.09 21.87
N GLY A 324 7.35 4.21 21.60
CA GLY A 324 5.96 4.40 21.95
C GLY A 324 5.04 3.45 21.20
N GLU A 325 3.74 3.61 21.35
CA GLU A 325 2.73 2.74 20.71
C GLU A 325 2.81 2.76 19.19
N ILE A 326 3.09 3.92 18.58
CA ILE A 326 3.26 4.03 17.13
C ILE A 326 4.44 3.17 16.66
N ALA A 327 5.60 3.25 17.33
CA ALA A 327 6.76 2.43 16.99
C ALA A 327 6.46 0.93 17.15
N ARG A 328 5.79 0.53 18.24
CA ARG A 328 5.47 -0.86 18.56
C ARG A 328 4.46 -1.49 17.60
N THR A 329 3.49 -0.70 17.14
CA THR A 329 2.37 -1.21 16.34
C THR A 329 2.55 -1.07 14.82
N THR A 330 3.53 -0.27 14.37
CA THR A 330 3.74 0.00 12.94
C THR A 330 4.49 -1.14 12.26
N SER A 331 3.96 -1.57 11.11
CA SER A 331 4.68 -2.39 10.11
C SER A 331 5.20 -1.47 9.00
N PRO A 332 6.46 -1.00 9.06
CA PRO A 332 6.93 0.01 8.11
C PRO A 332 7.25 -0.60 6.75
N LEU A 333 6.64 -0.07 5.67
CA LEU A 333 6.92 -0.49 4.29
C LEU A 333 8.41 -0.38 3.97
N LYS A 334 9.03 0.72 4.40
CA LYS A 334 10.43 1.06 4.11
C LYS A 334 11.44 0.00 4.56
N LEU A 335 11.12 -0.81 5.57
CA LEU A 335 11.99 -1.93 5.97
C LEU A 335 12.20 -2.91 4.81
N PHE A 336 11.10 -3.34 4.19
CA PHE A 336 11.15 -4.31 3.10
C PHE A 336 11.72 -3.69 1.81
N GLU A 337 11.51 -2.40 1.62
CA GLU A 337 12.05 -1.62 0.51
C GLU A 337 13.59 -1.49 0.64
N TYR A 338 14.11 -1.26 1.86
CA TYR A 338 15.55 -1.31 2.14
C TYR A 338 16.12 -2.71 1.94
N PHE A 339 15.39 -3.76 2.32
CA PHE A 339 15.79 -5.13 2.02
C PHE A 339 15.92 -5.36 0.50
N ALA A 340 14.97 -4.87 -0.29
CA ALA A 340 15.02 -4.99 -1.75
C ALA A 340 16.18 -4.23 -2.39
N LEU A 341 16.62 -3.13 -1.77
CA LEU A 341 17.83 -2.38 -2.15
C LEU A 341 19.11 -2.98 -1.59
N GLU A 342 19.02 -4.03 -0.76
CA GLU A 342 20.16 -4.66 -0.07
C GLU A 342 20.93 -3.69 0.85
N VAL A 343 20.24 -2.69 1.40
CA VAL A 343 20.80 -1.66 2.28
C VAL A 343 20.62 -2.07 3.74
N PRO A 344 21.69 -2.16 4.56
CA PRO A 344 21.59 -2.45 6.00
C PRO A 344 20.76 -1.40 6.72
N VAL A 345 19.94 -1.84 7.69
CA VAL A 345 18.97 -0.98 8.36
C VAL A 345 19.21 -0.93 9.86
N VAL A 346 19.26 0.29 10.42
CA VAL A 346 19.28 0.53 11.87
C VAL A 346 17.92 1.09 12.29
N VAL A 347 17.29 0.50 13.28
CA VAL A 347 15.96 0.87 13.74
C VAL A 347 15.91 1.15 15.24
N THR A 348 14.88 1.86 15.68
CA THR A 348 14.56 1.94 17.11
C THR A 348 14.17 0.58 17.67
N SER A 349 14.70 0.19 18.80
CA SER A 349 14.48 -1.14 19.41
C SER A 349 13.02 -1.41 19.78
N ALA A 350 12.19 -0.39 19.95
CA ALA A 350 10.76 -0.50 20.20
C ALA A 350 9.92 -0.90 18.94
N MET A 351 10.55 -1.06 17.78
CA MET A 351 9.86 -1.43 16.54
C MET A 351 9.82 -2.96 16.37
N ASP A 352 8.88 -3.63 17.02
CA ASP A 352 8.78 -5.09 17.08
C ASP A 352 8.71 -5.75 15.69
N GLU A 353 8.04 -5.12 14.73
CA GLU A 353 7.93 -5.61 13.35
C GLU A 353 9.25 -5.52 12.56
N CYS A 354 10.21 -4.74 13.04
CA CYS A 354 11.54 -4.64 12.46
C CYS A 354 12.54 -5.54 13.18
N THR A 355 12.54 -5.50 14.51
CA THR A 355 13.53 -6.20 15.36
C THR A 355 13.36 -7.72 15.37
N CYS A 356 12.24 -8.23 14.85
CA CYS A 356 12.05 -9.67 14.65
C CYS A 356 12.94 -10.26 13.52
N TYR A 357 13.60 -9.42 12.72
CA TYR A 357 14.57 -9.84 11.71
C TYR A 357 15.99 -9.74 12.30
N PRO A 358 16.73 -10.88 12.44
CA PRO A 358 18.08 -10.85 13.04
C PRO A 358 19.11 -10.01 12.26
N GLU A 359 18.82 -9.73 11.00
CA GLU A 359 19.65 -8.93 10.11
C GLU A 359 19.52 -7.42 10.36
N VAL A 360 18.49 -7.01 11.10
CA VAL A 360 18.22 -5.60 11.42
C VAL A 360 19.02 -5.19 12.68
N PHE A 361 19.70 -4.07 12.61
CA PHE A 361 20.40 -3.48 13.74
C PHE A 361 19.41 -2.64 14.56
N SER A 362 19.37 -2.85 15.88
CA SER A 362 18.45 -2.13 16.75
C SER A 362 19.14 -1.30 17.82
N ALA A 363 18.58 -0.16 18.15
CA ALA A 363 19.13 0.79 19.12
C ALA A 363 18.03 1.40 19.99
N ALA A 364 18.31 1.55 21.30
CA ALA A 364 17.41 2.15 22.29
C ALA A 364 17.86 3.55 22.73
N SER A 365 19.00 4.05 22.25
CA SER A 365 19.54 5.38 22.55
C SER A 365 20.42 5.88 21.40
N ALA A 366 20.80 7.15 21.42
CA ALA A 366 21.74 7.73 20.46
C ALA A 366 23.09 7.02 20.49
N GLU A 367 23.59 6.68 21.67
CA GLU A 367 24.87 5.93 21.84
C GLU A 367 24.78 4.57 21.14
N GLU A 368 23.69 3.86 21.32
CA GLU A 368 23.50 2.57 20.65
C GLU A 368 23.37 2.74 19.14
N TYR A 369 22.64 3.78 18.66
CA TYR A 369 22.57 4.09 17.23
C TYR A 369 23.96 4.28 16.62
N LEU A 370 24.87 5.02 17.28
CA LEU A 370 26.25 5.20 16.82
C LEU A 370 26.97 3.87 16.66
N VAL A 371 26.84 2.98 17.65
CA VAL A 371 27.44 1.63 17.59
C VAL A 371 26.83 0.79 16.46
N GLN A 372 25.51 0.81 16.32
CA GLN A 372 24.83 0.01 15.31
C GLN A 372 25.05 0.54 13.89
N ILE A 373 25.19 1.85 13.72
CA ILE A 373 25.58 2.48 12.45
C ILE A 373 26.93 1.93 11.99
N GLU A 374 27.94 1.91 12.85
CA GLU A 374 29.26 1.36 12.51
C GLU A 374 29.20 -0.15 12.18
N ARG A 375 28.39 -0.92 12.90
CA ARG A 375 28.17 -2.35 12.59
C ARG A 375 27.49 -2.54 11.25
N ALA A 376 26.49 -1.71 10.93
CA ALA A 376 25.79 -1.73 9.65
C ALA A 376 26.75 -1.40 8.48
N PHE A 377 27.61 -0.39 8.65
CA PHE A 377 28.66 -0.07 7.67
C PHE A 377 29.64 -1.23 7.46
N ALA A 378 29.96 -1.99 8.49
CA ALA A 378 30.89 -3.12 8.39
C ALA A 378 30.36 -4.27 7.52
N VAL A 379 29.02 -4.38 7.34
CA VAL A 379 28.39 -5.47 6.57
C VAL A 379 27.80 -5.02 5.23
N LYS A 380 27.82 -3.72 4.90
CA LYS A 380 27.13 -3.20 3.70
C LYS A 380 27.62 -3.85 2.38
N ASP A 381 28.88 -4.25 2.32
CA ASP A 381 29.50 -4.87 1.15
C ASP A 381 29.63 -6.41 1.29
N ASP A 382 29.17 -6.99 2.41
CA ASP A 382 29.19 -8.44 2.62
C ASP A 382 28.18 -9.13 1.70
N VAL A 383 28.68 -10.03 0.85
CA VAL A 383 27.89 -10.72 -0.17
C VAL A 383 26.81 -11.62 0.45
N ALA A 384 27.13 -12.28 1.56
CA ALA A 384 26.18 -13.18 2.24
C ALA A 384 25.06 -12.39 2.91
N TYR A 385 25.41 -11.27 3.56
CA TYR A 385 24.44 -10.37 4.16
C TYR A 385 23.49 -9.79 3.10
N ARG A 386 24.01 -9.27 2.00
CA ARG A 386 23.22 -8.73 0.89
C ARG A 386 22.30 -9.79 0.25
N ALA A 387 22.82 -11.01 0.07
CA ALA A 387 22.00 -12.12 -0.44
C ALA A 387 20.83 -12.44 0.52
N ARG A 388 21.07 -12.37 1.83
CA ARG A 388 20.01 -12.58 2.83
C ARG A 388 18.97 -11.46 2.81
N MET A 389 19.39 -10.19 2.68
CA MET A 389 18.48 -9.05 2.52
C MET A 389 17.57 -9.23 1.29
N ARG A 390 18.15 -9.67 0.16
CA ARG A 390 17.40 -9.97 -1.05
C ARG A 390 16.36 -11.06 -0.83
N GLN A 391 16.73 -12.14 -0.14
CA GLN A 391 15.81 -13.23 0.20
C GLN A 391 14.67 -12.73 1.09
N LEU A 392 14.96 -11.90 2.12
CA LEU A 392 13.95 -11.31 2.98
C LEU A 392 12.97 -10.42 2.20
N ALA A 393 13.45 -9.66 1.21
CA ALA A 393 12.57 -8.91 0.34
C ALA A 393 11.64 -9.82 -0.46
N ASP A 394 12.15 -10.92 -1.06
CA ASP A 394 11.36 -11.89 -1.82
C ASP A 394 10.28 -12.56 -0.96
N GLU A 395 10.61 -12.93 0.28
CA GLU A 395 9.68 -13.52 1.26
C GLU A 395 8.56 -12.51 1.65
N ASN A 396 8.79 -11.22 1.44
CA ASN A 396 7.89 -10.13 1.81
C ASN A 396 7.39 -9.33 0.60
N ASP A 397 7.42 -9.90 -0.60
CA ASP A 397 6.86 -9.28 -1.80
C ASP A 397 5.34 -9.12 -1.69
N TRP A 398 4.81 -8.06 -2.31
CA TRP A 398 3.36 -7.78 -2.29
C TRP A 398 2.53 -8.88 -2.94
N SER A 399 3.08 -9.67 -3.85
CA SER A 399 2.38 -10.83 -4.42
C SER A 399 2.06 -11.87 -3.34
N ALA A 400 3.03 -12.19 -2.46
CA ALA A 400 2.80 -13.09 -1.33
C ALA A 400 1.80 -12.53 -0.30
N ARG A 401 1.70 -11.20 -0.19
CA ARG A 401 0.68 -10.55 0.64
C ARG A 401 -0.71 -10.66 0.01
N ALA A 402 -0.82 -10.41 -1.28
CA ALA A 402 -2.08 -10.51 -2.02
C ALA A 402 -2.62 -11.95 -2.06
N GLU A 403 -1.77 -12.95 -2.15
CA GLU A 403 -2.16 -14.37 -2.05
C GLU A 403 -2.89 -14.68 -0.74
N LYS A 404 -2.51 -14.04 0.38
CA LYS A 404 -3.20 -14.20 1.67
C LYS A 404 -4.60 -13.54 1.70
N MET A 405 -4.86 -12.60 0.80
CA MET A 405 -6.21 -12.02 0.64
C MET A 405 -7.14 -12.93 -0.18
N ALA A 406 -6.60 -13.78 -1.03
CA ALA A 406 -7.38 -14.61 -1.96
C ALA A 406 -8.48 -15.46 -1.28
N PRO A 407 -8.24 -16.10 -0.11
CA PRO A 407 -9.27 -16.87 0.58
C PRO A 407 -10.44 -16.07 1.14
N LEU A 408 -10.31 -14.73 1.23
CA LEU A 408 -11.30 -13.84 1.84
C LEU A 408 -12.41 -13.43 0.84
N PHE A 409 -12.20 -13.71 -0.44
CA PHE A 409 -13.20 -13.39 -1.47
C PHE A 409 -14.46 -14.25 -1.30
N PRO A 410 -15.65 -13.68 -1.56
CA PRO A 410 -16.87 -14.48 -1.58
C PRO A 410 -16.74 -15.64 -2.55
N ALA A 411 -17.23 -16.82 -2.16
CA ALA A 411 -17.30 -17.95 -3.08
C ALA A 411 -18.15 -17.57 -4.31
N ASN A 412 -17.63 -17.80 -5.50
CA ASN A 412 -18.30 -17.52 -6.77
C ASN A 412 -19.54 -18.39 -6.98
#